data_7385739e6d6e617b912a8d7c6c2b5637
#
_entry.id   7385739e6d6e617b912a8d7c6c2b5637
#
_cell.length_a   1.000
_cell.length_b   1.000
_cell.length_c   1.000
_cell.angle_alpha   90.00
_cell.angle_beta   90.00
_cell.angle_gamma   90.00
#
_symmetry.space_group_name_H-M   'P 1'
#
loop_
_entity.id
_entity.type
_entity.pdbx_description
1 polymer ?
#
loop_
_entity_poly.entity_id
_entity_poly.type
_entity_poly.pdbx_seq_one_letter_code
_entity_poly.pdbx_strand_id
1 'polypeptide(L)'
;MEKLQRYFDAIEAELSKIEYAAEPDGLYAPVRYELSLGGKRVRPLLTLLACEMFAGDYRRALNAAVGLEVFHNFTLLHDDVMDKADVRRGKPTVHKVWDENTAILSGDAMEIIAFRYIARTEAPHTGAVVELFLKTALEICEGQQYDMEFERRDDVTEAEYIEMIRLKTAVLLGGALKIGAIIGGASETDADCIYRFGESLGLAFQLQDDWLDVYGDPARFGKKIGGDILNNKKTYMLINARQRVEGKDAEELSRWLSAAEYDPSEKIAAVTALYDR
;
A
#
# COMPACT_ATOMS: atom_id res chain seq x y z
N MET A 1 5.88 -11.96 19.66
CA MET A 1 5.53 -12.61 18.39
C MET A 1 4.60 -13.81 18.56
N GLU A 2 4.82 -14.71 19.52
CA GLU A 2 3.91 -15.87 19.76
C GLU A 2 2.42 -15.51 19.88
N LYS A 3 2.09 -14.39 20.56
CA LYS A 3 0.68 -13.98 20.73
C LYS A 3 -0.03 -13.61 19.42
N LEU A 4 0.70 -13.21 18.39
CA LEU A 4 0.13 -12.84 17.09
C LEU A 4 0.12 -14.01 16.08
N GLN A 5 0.85 -15.09 16.35
CA GLN A 5 1.01 -16.19 15.40
C GLN A 5 -0.34 -16.82 15.00
N ARG A 6 -1.26 -16.96 15.94
CA ARG A 6 -2.60 -17.51 15.67
C ARG A 6 -3.40 -16.76 14.59
N TYR A 7 -3.19 -15.43 14.50
CA TYR A 7 -3.86 -14.63 13.47
C TYR A 7 -3.21 -14.84 12.10
N PHE A 8 -1.87 -14.87 12.07
CA PHE A 8 -1.14 -15.13 10.83
C PHE A 8 -1.47 -16.53 10.29
N ASP A 9 -1.48 -17.54 11.16
CA ASP A 9 -1.86 -18.91 10.77
C ASP A 9 -3.28 -18.97 10.22
N ALA A 10 -4.22 -18.25 10.84
CA ALA A 10 -5.59 -18.17 10.37
C ALA A 10 -5.72 -17.45 9.02
N ILE A 11 -5.01 -16.35 8.83
CA ILE A 11 -4.98 -15.59 7.56
C ILE A 11 -4.41 -16.46 6.43
N GLU A 12 -3.27 -17.09 6.63
CA GLU A 12 -2.63 -17.93 5.61
C GLU A 12 -3.48 -19.17 5.29
N ALA A 13 -4.09 -19.77 6.31
CA ALA A 13 -5.01 -20.89 6.12
C ALA A 13 -6.24 -20.49 5.29
N GLU A 14 -6.81 -19.29 5.48
CA GLU A 14 -7.94 -18.83 4.68
C GLU A 14 -7.53 -18.38 3.27
N LEU A 15 -6.37 -17.72 3.10
CA LEU A 15 -5.82 -17.40 1.78
C LEU A 15 -5.58 -18.66 0.94
N SER A 16 -5.11 -19.73 1.55
CA SER A 16 -4.88 -21.02 0.87
C SER A 16 -6.16 -21.73 0.41
N LYS A 17 -7.33 -21.35 0.96
CA LYS A 17 -8.63 -21.89 0.58
C LYS A 17 -9.33 -21.13 -0.55
N ILE A 18 -8.69 -20.08 -1.11
CA ILE A 18 -9.27 -19.35 -2.23
C ILE A 18 -9.39 -20.29 -3.43
N GLU A 19 -10.63 -20.58 -3.80
CA GLU A 19 -10.93 -21.44 -4.94
C GLU A 19 -10.93 -20.61 -6.24
N TYR A 20 -10.26 -21.13 -7.23
CA TYR A 20 -10.21 -20.60 -8.59
C TYR A 20 -10.84 -21.60 -9.56
N ALA A 21 -11.46 -21.12 -10.62
CA ALA A 21 -11.84 -22.00 -11.71
C ALA A 21 -10.59 -22.65 -12.33
N ALA A 22 -10.71 -23.87 -12.85
CA ALA A 22 -9.60 -24.57 -13.49
C ALA A 22 -9.13 -23.82 -14.75
N GLU A 23 -10.06 -23.19 -15.45
CA GLU A 23 -9.79 -22.45 -16.68
C GLU A 23 -10.49 -21.07 -16.65
N PRO A 24 -9.97 -20.07 -17.32
CA PRO A 24 -8.66 -20.09 -18.01
C PRO A 24 -7.49 -19.93 -17.00
N ASP A 25 -6.54 -20.86 -17.01
CA ASP A 25 -5.40 -20.84 -16.08
C ASP A 25 -4.55 -19.56 -16.23
N GLY A 26 -4.46 -19.02 -17.45
CA GLY A 26 -3.76 -17.75 -17.71
C GLY A 26 -4.31 -16.55 -16.92
N LEU A 27 -5.55 -16.60 -16.44
CA LEU A 27 -6.12 -15.59 -15.55
C LEU A 27 -5.72 -15.82 -14.09
N TYR A 28 -5.75 -17.08 -13.65
CA TYR A 28 -5.61 -17.42 -12.22
C TYR A 28 -4.19 -17.77 -11.79
N ALA A 29 -3.32 -18.22 -12.70
CA ALA A 29 -1.92 -18.47 -12.39
C ALA A 29 -1.20 -17.20 -11.90
N PRO A 30 -1.36 -16.02 -12.54
CA PRO A 30 -0.78 -14.77 -12.03
C PRO A 30 -1.34 -14.36 -10.66
N VAL A 31 -2.65 -14.58 -10.40
CA VAL A 31 -3.27 -14.32 -9.10
C VAL A 31 -2.63 -15.17 -8.00
N ARG A 32 -2.49 -16.47 -8.25
CA ARG A 32 -1.81 -17.39 -7.31
C ARG A 32 -0.36 -16.99 -7.08
N TYR A 33 0.33 -16.58 -8.14
CA TYR A 33 1.70 -16.12 -8.06
C TYR A 33 1.81 -14.87 -7.18
N GLU A 34 1.03 -13.81 -7.43
CA GLU A 34 1.04 -12.58 -6.65
C GLU A 34 0.79 -12.85 -5.16
N LEU A 35 -0.25 -13.60 -4.82
CA LEU A 35 -0.55 -13.96 -3.43
C LEU A 35 0.54 -14.82 -2.78
N SER A 36 1.29 -15.62 -3.57
CA SER A 36 2.41 -16.44 -3.10
C SER A 36 3.69 -15.65 -2.81
N LEU A 37 3.79 -14.38 -3.25
CA LEU A 37 4.94 -13.53 -2.97
C LEU A 37 5.09 -13.21 -1.47
N GLY A 38 4.07 -13.53 -0.67
CA GLY A 38 4.07 -13.34 0.77
C GLY A 38 3.75 -11.89 1.17
N GLY A 39 4.23 -11.46 2.33
CA GLY A 39 4.03 -10.12 2.85
C GLY A 39 3.89 -10.10 4.38
N LYS A 40 3.89 -8.89 4.96
CA LYS A 40 3.76 -8.70 6.42
C LYS A 40 2.34 -8.92 6.94
N ARG A 41 1.34 -9.08 6.07
CA ARG A 41 -0.09 -9.30 6.41
C ARG A 41 -0.63 -8.30 7.46
N VAL A 42 -0.18 -7.05 7.40
CA VAL A 42 -0.53 -6.03 8.41
C VAL A 42 -2.03 -5.71 8.38
N ARG A 43 -2.61 -5.51 7.17
CA ARG A 43 -4.02 -5.12 7.02
C ARG A 43 -4.98 -6.20 7.55
N PRO A 44 -4.88 -7.47 7.11
CA PRO A 44 -5.73 -8.52 7.67
C PRO A 44 -5.49 -8.71 9.18
N LEU A 45 -4.26 -8.61 9.67
CA LEU A 45 -3.97 -8.68 11.11
C LEU A 45 -4.72 -7.58 11.88
N LEU A 46 -4.67 -6.33 11.41
CA LEU A 46 -5.36 -5.20 12.04
C LEU A 46 -6.88 -5.41 12.05
N THR A 47 -7.45 -5.95 10.98
CA THR A 47 -8.88 -6.30 10.90
C THR A 47 -9.27 -7.33 11.95
N LEU A 48 -8.48 -8.40 12.10
CA LEU A 48 -8.74 -9.44 13.11
C LEU A 48 -8.60 -8.92 14.52
N LEU A 49 -7.56 -8.12 14.80
CA LEU A 49 -7.33 -7.52 16.12
C LEU A 49 -8.45 -6.57 16.52
N ALA A 50 -8.91 -5.72 15.59
CA ALA A 50 -10.02 -4.81 15.84
C ALA A 50 -11.33 -5.58 16.11
N CYS A 51 -11.61 -6.63 15.35
CA CYS A 51 -12.77 -7.48 15.60
C CYS A 51 -12.70 -8.13 16.97
N GLU A 52 -11.57 -8.71 17.35
CA GLU A 52 -11.42 -9.35 18.65
C GLU A 52 -11.54 -8.38 19.82
N MET A 53 -11.07 -7.14 19.65
CA MET A 53 -11.17 -6.08 20.66
C MET A 53 -12.62 -5.84 21.09
N PHE A 54 -13.59 -5.91 20.17
CA PHE A 54 -15.01 -5.64 20.43
C PHE A 54 -15.85 -6.91 20.60
N ALA A 55 -15.57 -7.99 19.84
CA ALA A 55 -16.37 -9.22 19.85
C ALA A 55 -15.77 -10.34 20.70
N GLY A 56 -14.50 -10.28 21.07
CA GLY A 56 -13.79 -11.38 21.72
C GLY A 56 -13.48 -12.58 20.81
N ASP A 57 -13.88 -12.54 19.53
CA ASP A 57 -13.64 -13.60 18.55
C ASP A 57 -13.27 -13.01 17.18
N TYR A 58 -11.99 -13.06 16.84
CA TYR A 58 -11.45 -12.54 15.58
C TYR A 58 -11.94 -13.29 14.34
N ARG A 59 -12.38 -14.56 14.49
CA ARG A 59 -12.76 -15.43 13.36
C ARG A 59 -13.94 -14.89 12.58
N ARG A 60 -14.79 -14.09 13.21
CA ARG A 60 -15.91 -13.39 12.56
C ARG A 60 -15.47 -12.48 11.40
N ALA A 61 -14.25 -11.93 11.48
CA ALA A 61 -13.71 -11.01 10.47
C ALA A 61 -12.79 -11.69 9.44
N LEU A 62 -12.62 -13.02 9.46
CA LEU A 62 -11.69 -13.73 8.57
C LEU A 62 -11.97 -13.47 7.09
N ASN A 63 -13.25 -13.54 6.66
CA ASN A 63 -13.60 -13.24 5.27
C ASN A 63 -13.20 -11.80 4.88
N ALA A 64 -13.53 -10.82 5.71
CA ALA A 64 -13.18 -9.44 5.45
C ALA A 64 -11.66 -9.23 5.43
N ALA A 65 -10.92 -9.87 6.34
CA ALA A 65 -9.46 -9.81 6.40
C ALA A 65 -8.81 -10.38 5.13
N VAL A 66 -9.30 -11.53 4.62
CA VAL A 66 -8.86 -12.11 3.35
C VAL A 66 -9.18 -11.18 2.18
N GLY A 67 -10.40 -10.64 2.13
CA GLY A 67 -10.80 -9.68 1.09
C GLY A 67 -9.87 -8.48 1.03
N LEU A 68 -9.56 -7.87 2.17
CA LEU A 68 -8.64 -6.74 2.26
C LEU A 68 -7.20 -7.09 1.84
N GLU A 69 -6.72 -8.29 2.16
CA GLU A 69 -5.39 -8.71 1.73
C GLU A 69 -5.33 -8.99 0.22
N VAL A 70 -6.35 -9.62 -0.35
CA VAL A 70 -6.45 -9.82 -1.81
C VAL A 70 -6.53 -8.47 -2.52
N PHE A 71 -7.35 -7.55 -2.03
CA PHE A 71 -7.44 -6.18 -2.55
C PHE A 71 -6.10 -5.46 -2.49
N HIS A 72 -5.39 -5.53 -1.35
CA HIS A 72 -4.06 -4.93 -1.25
C HIS A 72 -3.07 -5.50 -2.26
N ASN A 73 -3.05 -6.82 -2.48
CA ASN A 73 -2.16 -7.41 -3.48
C ASN A 73 -2.59 -7.05 -4.92
N PHE A 74 -3.90 -6.86 -5.17
CA PHE A 74 -4.41 -6.27 -6.42
C PHE A 74 -3.80 -4.87 -6.65
N THR A 75 -3.87 -3.98 -5.66
CA THR A 75 -3.30 -2.63 -5.81
C THR A 75 -1.80 -2.66 -6.05
N LEU A 76 -1.05 -3.58 -5.43
CA LEU A 76 0.39 -3.74 -5.67
C LEU A 76 0.68 -4.24 -7.08
N LEU A 77 -0.12 -5.18 -7.60
CA LEU A 77 0.04 -5.73 -8.94
C LEU A 77 -0.15 -4.65 -10.02
N HIS A 78 -1.20 -3.83 -9.89
CA HIS A 78 -1.44 -2.72 -10.82
C HIS A 78 -0.41 -1.60 -10.67
N ASP A 79 0.00 -1.27 -9.44
CA ASP A 79 1.07 -0.31 -9.15
C ASP A 79 2.39 -0.73 -9.84
N ASP A 80 2.76 -2.02 -9.75
CA ASP A 80 3.94 -2.57 -10.44
C ASP A 80 3.90 -2.41 -11.96
N VAL A 81 2.72 -2.50 -12.59
CA VAL A 81 2.56 -2.27 -14.04
C VAL A 81 2.74 -0.78 -14.36
N MET A 82 2.09 0.10 -13.57
CA MET A 82 2.15 1.56 -13.76
C MET A 82 3.57 2.09 -13.57
N ASP A 83 4.27 1.62 -12.54
CA ASP A 83 5.64 2.02 -12.21
C ASP A 83 6.70 1.27 -13.05
N LYS A 84 6.30 0.31 -13.88
CA LYS A 84 7.19 -0.59 -14.65
C LYS A 84 8.22 -1.29 -13.76
N ALA A 85 7.83 -1.64 -12.56
CA ALA A 85 8.70 -2.24 -11.56
C ALA A 85 9.15 -3.65 -11.98
N ASP A 86 10.45 -3.93 -11.93
CA ASP A 86 10.99 -5.25 -12.33
C ASP A 86 10.80 -6.30 -11.23
N VAL A 87 10.81 -5.87 -9.96
CA VAL A 87 10.92 -6.77 -8.80
C VAL A 87 9.99 -6.32 -7.67
N ARG A 88 9.22 -7.27 -7.10
CA ARG A 88 8.45 -7.14 -5.87
C ARG A 88 8.84 -8.22 -4.87
N ARG A 89 9.20 -7.83 -3.65
CA ARG A 89 9.58 -8.78 -2.57
C ARG A 89 10.70 -9.75 -2.99
N GLY A 90 11.65 -9.26 -3.80
CA GLY A 90 12.80 -10.05 -4.28
C GLY A 90 12.50 -11.02 -5.43
N LYS A 91 11.28 -11.01 -5.98
CA LYS A 91 10.88 -11.82 -7.14
C LYS A 91 10.42 -10.93 -8.29
N PRO A 92 10.50 -11.40 -9.56
CA PRO A 92 9.97 -10.67 -10.70
C PRO A 92 8.50 -10.32 -10.50
N THR A 93 8.07 -9.14 -10.96
CA THR A 93 6.65 -8.73 -10.95
C THR A 93 5.82 -9.53 -11.95
N VAL A 94 4.49 -9.55 -11.77
CA VAL A 94 3.59 -10.34 -12.63
C VAL A 94 3.77 -9.99 -14.11
N HIS A 95 3.83 -8.70 -14.46
CA HIS A 95 3.99 -8.28 -15.86
C HIS A 95 5.36 -8.63 -16.46
N LYS A 96 6.37 -8.95 -15.64
CA LYS A 96 7.67 -9.46 -16.11
C LYS A 96 7.67 -10.98 -16.28
N VAL A 97 6.85 -11.71 -15.52
CA VAL A 97 6.72 -13.17 -15.66
C VAL A 97 5.78 -13.52 -16.81
N TRP A 98 4.71 -12.77 -17.00
CA TRP A 98 3.75 -12.92 -18.10
C TRP A 98 3.87 -11.72 -19.06
N ASP A 99 2.90 -10.82 -19.02
CA ASP A 99 2.84 -9.57 -19.77
C ASP A 99 1.92 -8.56 -19.07
N GLU A 100 1.91 -7.30 -19.55
CA GLU A 100 1.12 -6.21 -18.96
C GLU A 100 -0.38 -6.48 -19.02
N ASN A 101 -0.91 -6.97 -20.15
CA ASN A 101 -2.34 -7.23 -20.30
C ASN A 101 -2.81 -8.34 -19.36
N THR A 102 -2.02 -9.40 -19.23
CA THR A 102 -2.28 -10.50 -18.29
C THR A 102 -2.24 -9.98 -16.85
N ALA A 103 -1.28 -9.13 -16.49
CA ALA A 103 -1.22 -8.53 -15.16
C ALA A 103 -2.45 -7.67 -14.87
N ILE A 104 -2.85 -6.79 -15.77
CA ILE A 104 -4.04 -5.93 -15.62
C ILE A 104 -5.29 -6.80 -15.40
N LEU A 105 -5.55 -7.76 -16.29
CA LEU A 105 -6.76 -8.59 -16.20
C LEU A 105 -6.78 -9.48 -14.95
N SER A 106 -5.63 -9.99 -14.55
CA SER A 106 -5.52 -10.78 -13.30
C SER A 106 -5.73 -9.92 -12.07
N GLY A 107 -5.28 -8.66 -12.09
CA GLY A 107 -5.58 -7.66 -11.07
C GLY A 107 -7.08 -7.38 -10.96
N ASP A 108 -7.77 -7.14 -12.08
CA ASP A 108 -9.23 -6.97 -12.11
C ASP A 108 -9.96 -8.18 -11.49
N ALA A 109 -9.48 -9.39 -11.81
CA ALA A 109 -10.03 -10.61 -11.19
C ALA A 109 -9.79 -10.66 -9.68
N MET A 110 -8.62 -10.17 -9.20
CA MET A 110 -8.33 -10.09 -7.76
C MET A 110 -9.25 -9.09 -7.06
N GLU A 111 -9.54 -7.94 -7.66
CA GLU A 111 -10.50 -6.96 -7.12
C GLU A 111 -11.88 -7.59 -6.93
N ILE A 112 -12.38 -8.30 -7.93
CA ILE A 112 -13.67 -9.01 -7.87
C ILE A 112 -13.64 -10.10 -6.78
N ILE A 113 -12.56 -10.85 -6.67
CA ILE A 113 -12.38 -11.86 -5.62
C ILE A 113 -12.39 -11.19 -4.25
N ALA A 114 -11.68 -10.08 -4.07
CA ALA A 114 -11.66 -9.32 -2.82
C ALA A 114 -13.07 -8.89 -2.42
N PHE A 115 -13.82 -8.30 -3.34
CA PHE A 115 -15.21 -7.90 -3.10
C PHE A 115 -16.10 -9.08 -2.70
N ARG A 116 -15.95 -10.24 -3.36
CA ARG A 116 -16.70 -11.47 -2.98
C ARG A 116 -16.42 -11.90 -1.54
N TYR A 117 -15.18 -11.75 -1.06
CA TYR A 117 -14.83 -12.05 0.33
C TYR A 117 -15.40 -11.02 1.30
N ILE A 118 -15.32 -9.73 0.99
CA ILE A 118 -15.94 -8.65 1.78
C ILE A 118 -17.46 -8.87 1.90
N ALA A 119 -18.13 -9.22 0.81
CA ALA A 119 -19.57 -9.45 0.75
C ALA A 119 -20.03 -10.71 1.56
N ARG A 120 -19.11 -11.60 1.95
CA ARG A 120 -19.40 -12.72 2.84
C ARG A 120 -19.48 -12.35 4.33
N THR A 121 -19.27 -11.07 4.66
CA THR A 121 -19.48 -10.57 6.03
C THR A 121 -20.94 -10.85 6.46
N GLU A 122 -21.11 -11.39 7.67
CA GLU A 122 -22.42 -11.79 8.19
C GLU A 122 -23.31 -10.59 8.51
N ALA A 123 -24.62 -10.75 8.35
CA ALA A 123 -25.61 -9.77 8.78
C ALA A 123 -25.54 -9.57 10.32
N PRO A 124 -25.82 -8.35 10.82
CA PRO A 124 -26.33 -7.17 10.11
C PRO A 124 -25.22 -6.29 9.50
N HIS A 125 -23.95 -6.65 9.59
CA HIS A 125 -22.81 -5.78 9.30
C HIS A 125 -22.48 -5.68 7.81
N THR A 126 -22.96 -6.58 6.97
CA THR A 126 -22.60 -6.69 5.54
C THR A 126 -22.70 -5.36 4.80
N GLY A 127 -23.83 -4.64 4.93
CA GLY A 127 -24.06 -3.37 4.23
C GLY A 127 -23.02 -2.30 4.59
N ALA A 128 -22.79 -2.09 5.88
CA ALA A 128 -21.83 -1.09 6.36
C ALA A 128 -20.38 -1.43 5.97
N VAL A 129 -20.01 -2.71 6.01
CA VAL A 129 -18.67 -3.17 5.64
C VAL A 129 -18.42 -3.03 4.14
N VAL A 130 -19.42 -3.40 3.30
CA VAL A 130 -19.33 -3.23 1.84
C VAL A 130 -19.21 -1.76 1.46
N GLU A 131 -20.04 -0.89 2.03
CA GLU A 131 -20.01 0.55 1.75
C GLU A 131 -18.66 1.16 2.12
N LEU A 132 -18.13 0.83 3.32
CA LEU A 132 -16.82 1.30 3.75
C LEU A 132 -15.70 0.80 2.84
N PHE A 133 -15.75 -0.48 2.42
CA PHE A 133 -14.76 -1.05 1.53
C PHE A 133 -14.76 -0.36 0.16
N LEU A 134 -15.94 -0.17 -0.44
CA LEU A 134 -16.06 0.49 -1.75
C LEU A 134 -15.59 1.94 -1.71
N LYS A 135 -15.95 2.69 -0.65
CA LYS A 135 -15.44 4.04 -0.43
C LYS A 135 -13.91 4.03 -0.35
N THR A 136 -13.34 3.14 0.47
CA THR A 136 -11.89 3.05 0.64
C THR A 136 -11.18 2.66 -0.66
N ALA A 137 -11.77 1.74 -1.44
CA ALA A 137 -11.23 1.33 -2.72
C ALA A 137 -11.18 2.50 -3.73
N LEU A 138 -12.23 3.32 -3.77
CA LEU A 138 -12.27 4.51 -4.62
C LEU A 138 -11.24 5.56 -4.17
N GLU A 139 -11.14 5.83 -2.87
CA GLU A 139 -10.13 6.75 -2.31
C GLU A 139 -8.70 6.32 -2.69
N ILE A 140 -8.41 5.02 -2.74
CA ILE A 140 -7.09 4.50 -3.17
C ILE A 140 -6.85 4.79 -4.65
N CYS A 141 -7.86 4.63 -5.52
CA CYS A 141 -7.74 4.99 -6.93
C CYS A 141 -7.47 6.49 -7.11
N GLU A 142 -8.14 7.34 -6.34
CA GLU A 142 -7.90 8.80 -6.33
C GLU A 142 -6.47 9.11 -5.87
N GLY A 143 -5.98 8.43 -4.82
CA GLY A 143 -4.61 8.58 -4.34
C GLY A 143 -3.56 8.14 -5.36
N GLN A 144 -3.80 7.05 -6.08
CA GLN A 144 -2.94 6.58 -7.17
C GLN A 144 -2.92 7.57 -8.33
N GLN A 145 -4.08 8.16 -8.68
CA GLN A 145 -4.15 9.17 -9.72
C GLN A 145 -3.33 10.42 -9.34
N TYR A 146 -3.42 10.90 -8.09
CA TYR A 146 -2.58 12.00 -7.62
C TYR A 146 -1.08 11.66 -7.69
N ASP A 147 -0.66 10.46 -7.27
CA ASP A 147 0.75 10.04 -7.34
C ASP A 147 1.28 10.13 -8.77
N MET A 148 0.52 9.63 -9.76
CA MET A 148 0.87 9.71 -11.19
C MET A 148 0.90 11.15 -11.72
N GLU A 149 -0.03 12.02 -11.30
CA GLU A 149 -0.05 13.43 -11.71
C GLU A 149 1.13 14.20 -11.13
N PHE A 150 1.54 13.90 -9.89
CA PHE A 150 2.67 14.55 -9.22
C PHE A 150 4.01 14.27 -9.89
N GLU A 151 4.16 13.15 -10.61
CA GLU A 151 5.36 12.90 -11.41
C GLU A 151 5.65 14.02 -12.41
N ARG A 152 4.59 14.63 -12.97
CA ARG A 152 4.65 15.64 -14.03
C ARG A 152 4.58 17.07 -13.51
N ARG A 153 4.42 17.24 -12.20
CA ARG A 153 4.30 18.55 -11.55
C ARG A 153 5.55 18.89 -10.76
N ASP A 154 5.92 20.17 -10.74
CA ASP A 154 7.03 20.69 -9.95
C ASP A 154 6.58 21.59 -8.78
N ASP A 155 5.29 21.85 -8.68
CA ASP A 155 4.64 22.75 -7.73
C ASP A 155 3.87 22.02 -6.63
N VAL A 156 4.09 20.70 -6.46
CA VAL A 156 3.41 19.89 -5.44
C VAL A 156 3.75 20.40 -4.06
N THR A 157 2.71 20.71 -3.29
CA THR A 157 2.83 21.20 -1.91
C THR A 157 2.86 20.04 -0.91
N GLU A 158 3.34 20.31 0.31
CA GLU A 158 3.31 19.35 1.41
C GLU A 158 1.88 18.86 1.71
N ALA A 159 0.90 19.78 1.70
CA ALA A 159 -0.49 19.44 1.97
C ALA A 159 -1.07 18.48 0.89
N GLU A 160 -0.77 18.70 -0.40
CA GLU A 160 -1.16 17.81 -1.48
C GLU A 160 -0.49 16.44 -1.35
N TYR A 161 0.79 16.41 -0.99
CA TYR A 161 1.52 15.17 -0.76
C TYR A 161 0.90 14.36 0.41
N ILE A 162 0.63 15.00 1.56
CA ILE A 162 -0.01 14.35 2.70
C ILE A 162 -1.39 13.79 2.32
N GLU A 163 -2.18 14.53 1.54
CA GLU A 163 -3.48 14.05 1.07
C GLU A 163 -3.33 12.85 0.11
N MET A 164 -2.37 12.88 -0.80
CA MET A 164 -2.08 11.77 -1.70
C MET A 164 -1.73 10.50 -0.93
N ILE A 165 -0.81 10.56 0.04
CA ILE A 165 -0.43 9.38 0.83
C ILE A 165 -1.55 8.94 1.79
N ARG A 166 -2.41 9.88 2.25
CA ARG A 166 -3.61 9.54 2.99
C ARG A 166 -4.51 8.64 2.16
N LEU A 167 -4.84 9.07 0.95
CA LEU A 167 -5.69 8.33 0.02
C LEU A 167 -5.03 7.03 -0.47
N LYS A 168 -3.80 7.07 -0.95
CA LYS A 168 -3.12 5.91 -1.54
C LYS A 168 -2.81 4.82 -0.50
N THR A 169 -2.46 5.20 0.73
CA THR A 169 -1.91 4.26 1.74
C THR A 169 -2.71 4.20 3.03
N ALA A 170 -3.04 5.36 3.63
CA ALA A 170 -3.53 5.41 5.00
C ALA A 170 -4.99 4.96 5.15
N VAL A 171 -5.86 5.30 4.19
CA VAL A 171 -7.28 4.94 4.23
C VAL A 171 -7.51 3.42 4.30
N LEU A 172 -6.63 2.61 3.68
CA LEU A 172 -6.78 1.17 3.73
C LEU A 172 -6.44 0.59 5.11
N LEU A 173 -5.51 1.20 5.85
CA LEU A 173 -5.25 0.81 7.25
C LEU A 173 -6.40 1.26 8.17
N GLY A 174 -6.90 2.46 7.97
CA GLY A 174 -8.10 2.95 8.66
C GLY A 174 -9.32 2.07 8.39
N GLY A 175 -9.58 1.78 7.11
CA GLY A 175 -10.65 0.89 6.67
C GLY A 175 -10.54 -0.52 7.24
N ALA A 176 -9.34 -1.11 7.24
CA ALA A 176 -9.08 -2.44 7.81
C ALA A 176 -9.46 -2.52 9.30
N LEU A 177 -9.04 -1.53 10.09
CA LEU A 177 -9.39 -1.45 11.51
C LEU A 177 -10.88 -1.21 11.71
N LYS A 178 -11.49 -0.27 10.98
CA LYS A 178 -12.92 0.07 11.12
C LYS A 178 -13.81 -1.08 10.67
N ILE A 179 -13.47 -1.81 9.60
CA ILE A 179 -14.18 -3.02 9.17
C ILE A 179 -14.17 -4.06 10.29
N GLY A 180 -13.01 -4.34 10.87
CA GLY A 180 -12.89 -5.25 12.00
C GLY A 180 -13.73 -4.82 13.19
N ALA A 181 -13.72 -3.54 13.55
CA ALA A 181 -14.50 -2.97 14.65
C ALA A 181 -16.02 -3.11 14.41
N ILE A 182 -16.50 -2.79 13.19
CA ILE A 182 -17.92 -2.95 12.81
C ILE A 182 -18.36 -4.41 12.97
N ILE A 183 -17.58 -5.35 12.45
CA ILE A 183 -17.88 -6.80 12.58
C ILE A 183 -17.85 -7.23 14.03
N GLY A 184 -16.98 -6.62 14.85
CA GLY A 184 -16.89 -6.83 16.27
C GLY A 184 -18.08 -6.27 17.07
N GLY A 185 -18.91 -5.41 16.47
CA GLY A 185 -20.05 -4.79 17.13
C GLY A 185 -19.69 -3.48 17.87
N ALA A 186 -18.62 -2.81 17.46
CA ALA A 186 -18.25 -1.49 17.98
C ALA A 186 -19.38 -0.46 17.77
N SER A 187 -19.44 0.52 18.66
CA SER A 187 -20.25 1.72 18.40
C SER A 187 -19.68 2.49 17.20
N GLU A 188 -20.51 3.33 16.55
CA GLU A 188 -20.05 4.19 15.46
C GLU A 188 -18.88 5.10 15.90
N THR A 189 -18.99 5.68 17.10
CA THR A 189 -17.95 6.53 17.69
C THR A 189 -16.63 5.78 17.88
N ASP A 190 -16.67 4.55 18.38
CA ASP A 190 -15.47 3.74 18.60
C ASP A 190 -14.87 3.29 17.25
N ALA A 191 -15.73 2.91 16.29
CA ALA A 191 -15.32 2.51 14.95
C ALA A 191 -14.65 3.69 14.20
N ASP A 192 -15.15 4.92 14.37
CA ASP A 192 -14.54 6.14 13.81
C ASP A 192 -13.23 6.50 14.53
N CYS A 193 -13.15 6.27 15.83
CA CYS A 193 -11.92 6.49 16.59
C CYS A 193 -10.80 5.59 16.11
N ILE A 194 -11.07 4.29 15.94
CA ILE A 194 -10.06 3.33 15.47
C ILE A 194 -9.72 3.52 13.99
N TYR A 195 -10.66 4.01 13.17
CA TYR A 195 -10.38 4.44 11.79
C TYR A 195 -9.31 5.53 11.76
N ARG A 196 -9.50 6.62 12.53
CA ARG A 196 -8.54 7.74 12.61
C ARG A 196 -7.17 7.29 13.12
N PHE A 197 -7.14 6.36 14.07
CA PHE A 197 -5.88 5.76 14.52
C PHE A 197 -5.18 5.03 13.36
N GLY A 198 -5.91 4.22 12.59
CA GLY A 198 -5.37 3.51 11.44
C GLY A 198 -4.88 4.43 10.33
N GLU A 199 -5.62 5.50 10.07
CA GLU A 199 -5.23 6.53 9.09
C GLU A 199 -3.93 7.24 9.53
N SER A 200 -3.84 7.65 10.81
CA SER A 200 -2.62 8.25 11.35
C SER A 200 -1.43 7.30 11.31
N LEU A 201 -1.66 6.01 11.60
CA LEU A 201 -0.63 4.97 11.49
C LEU A 201 -0.15 4.82 10.04
N GLY A 202 -1.06 4.87 9.07
CA GLY A 202 -0.75 4.78 7.65
C GLY A 202 0.08 5.96 7.14
N LEU A 203 -0.25 7.18 7.56
CA LEU A 203 0.53 8.38 7.27
C LEU A 203 1.95 8.26 7.85
N ALA A 204 2.07 7.90 9.12
CA ALA A 204 3.37 7.70 9.77
C ALA A 204 4.20 6.60 9.07
N PHE A 205 3.54 5.53 8.63
CA PHE A 205 4.19 4.44 7.91
C PHE A 205 4.76 4.91 6.57
N GLN A 206 4.00 5.69 5.78
CA GLN A 206 4.46 6.19 4.49
C GLN A 206 5.59 7.21 4.64
N LEU A 207 5.48 8.15 5.58
CA LEU A 207 6.56 9.11 5.87
C LEU A 207 7.84 8.38 6.33
N GLN A 208 7.70 7.29 7.07
CA GLN A 208 8.83 6.44 7.46
C GLN A 208 9.42 5.69 6.26
N ASP A 209 8.60 5.21 5.31
CA ASP A 209 9.08 4.53 4.10
C ASP A 209 9.90 5.49 3.23
N ASP A 210 9.44 6.72 3.03
CA ASP A 210 10.17 7.78 2.33
C ASP A 210 11.53 8.09 3.01
N TRP A 211 11.51 8.20 4.35
CA TRP A 211 12.74 8.43 5.11
C TRP A 211 13.71 7.25 4.99
N LEU A 212 13.21 6.02 5.02
CA LEU A 212 14.03 4.81 4.88
C LEU A 212 14.58 4.64 3.47
N ASP A 213 13.93 5.15 2.42
CA ASP A 213 14.48 5.17 1.07
C ASP A 213 15.74 6.04 0.98
N VAL A 214 15.85 7.07 1.82
CA VAL A 214 17.03 7.95 1.86
C VAL A 214 18.08 7.47 2.86
N TYR A 215 17.67 7.09 4.08
CA TYR A 215 18.56 6.88 5.23
C TYR A 215 18.55 5.45 5.78
N GLY A 216 17.80 4.56 5.18
CA GLY A 216 17.66 3.19 5.64
C GLY A 216 18.93 2.35 5.44
N ASP A 217 19.01 1.24 6.15
CA ASP A 217 20.04 0.21 5.92
C ASP A 217 19.53 -0.77 4.85
N PRO A 218 20.22 -0.89 3.68
CA PRO A 218 19.78 -1.79 2.60
C PRO A 218 19.56 -3.23 3.06
N ALA A 219 20.37 -3.70 4.03
CA ALA A 219 20.29 -5.06 4.55
C ALA A 219 19.01 -5.30 5.38
N ARG A 220 18.47 -4.23 5.99
CA ARG A 220 17.25 -4.29 6.80
C ARG A 220 16.00 -3.88 6.04
N PHE A 221 16.13 -2.89 5.17
CA PHE A 221 15.03 -2.36 4.38
C PHE A 221 14.59 -3.30 3.24
N GLY A 222 15.54 -4.10 2.71
CA GLY A 222 15.26 -5.08 1.66
C GLY A 222 15.02 -4.50 0.27
N LYS A 223 15.26 -3.19 0.09
CA LYS A 223 15.21 -2.47 -1.19
C LYS A 223 16.54 -1.75 -1.43
N LYS A 224 16.81 -1.34 -2.66
CA LYS A 224 17.88 -0.38 -2.95
C LYS A 224 17.50 0.98 -2.39
N ILE A 225 18.43 1.67 -1.75
CA ILE A 225 18.27 3.02 -1.21
C ILE A 225 18.40 4.03 -2.34
N GLY A 226 17.65 5.15 -2.22
CA GLY A 226 17.70 6.28 -3.13
C GLY A 226 16.87 6.11 -4.39
N GLY A 227 15.95 5.15 -4.43
CA GLY A 227 15.03 4.95 -5.55
C GLY A 227 14.18 6.19 -5.81
N ASP A 228 13.64 6.80 -4.78
CA ASP A 228 12.83 8.01 -4.86
C ASP A 228 13.66 9.22 -5.38
N ILE A 229 14.92 9.32 -4.95
CA ILE A 229 15.85 10.36 -5.44
C ILE A 229 16.13 10.18 -6.94
N LEU A 230 16.41 8.95 -7.38
CA LEU A 230 16.71 8.67 -8.78
C LEU A 230 15.52 8.98 -9.70
N ASN A 231 14.32 8.70 -9.24
CA ASN A 231 13.07 8.93 -9.97
C ASN A 231 12.52 10.35 -9.80
N ASN A 232 13.20 11.23 -9.06
CA ASN A 232 12.72 12.59 -8.73
C ASN A 232 11.29 12.57 -8.11
N LYS A 233 10.97 11.53 -7.32
CA LYS A 233 9.67 11.36 -6.72
C LYS A 233 9.37 12.52 -5.76
N LYS A 234 8.15 13.06 -5.83
CA LYS A 234 7.70 14.19 -5.01
C LYS A 234 7.33 13.70 -3.61
N THR A 235 8.36 13.22 -2.87
CA THR A 235 8.24 12.79 -1.48
C THR A 235 8.25 13.97 -0.52
N TYR A 236 7.89 13.73 0.73
CA TYR A 236 8.00 14.71 1.81
C TYR A 236 9.40 15.34 1.88
N MET A 237 10.45 14.51 1.71
CA MET A 237 11.84 14.96 1.74
C MET A 237 12.15 15.95 0.61
N LEU A 238 11.81 15.61 -0.63
CA LEU A 238 12.07 16.48 -1.78
C LEU A 238 11.28 17.79 -1.72
N ILE A 239 10.00 17.72 -1.36
CA ILE A 239 9.13 18.90 -1.27
C ILE A 239 9.68 19.88 -0.24
N ASN A 240 10.03 19.41 0.95
CA ASN A 240 10.59 20.25 2.01
C ASN A 240 11.98 20.78 1.68
N ALA A 241 12.84 19.97 1.04
CA ALA A 241 14.15 20.45 0.58
C ALA A 241 14.00 21.61 -0.40
N ARG A 242 13.13 21.47 -1.42
CA ARG A 242 12.88 22.55 -2.41
C ARG A 242 12.40 23.86 -1.80
N GLN A 243 11.68 23.79 -0.68
CA GLN A 243 11.19 25.00 0.02
C GLN A 243 12.23 25.66 0.91
N ARG A 244 13.24 24.91 1.36
CA ARG A 244 14.21 25.36 2.37
C ARG A 244 15.57 25.74 1.79
N VAL A 245 16.00 25.10 0.69
CA VAL A 245 17.29 25.41 0.08
C VAL A 245 17.27 26.77 -0.62
N GLU A 246 18.37 27.52 -0.47
CA GLU A 246 18.53 28.84 -1.08
C GLU A 246 19.88 28.95 -1.80
N GLY A 247 20.01 29.93 -2.69
CA GLY A 247 21.28 30.28 -3.36
C GLY A 247 21.88 29.06 -4.09
N LYS A 248 23.13 28.74 -3.79
CA LYS A 248 23.87 27.66 -4.46
C LYS A 248 23.26 26.27 -4.23
N ASP A 249 22.66 26.04 -3.07
CA ASP A 249 22.03 24.75 -2.76
C ASP A 249 20.77 24.55 -3.60
N ALA A 250 19.98 25.61 -3.83
CA ALA A 250 18.83 25.56 -4.74
C ALA A 250 19.25 25.32 -6.20
N GLU A 251 20.34 25.97 -6.65
CA GLU A 251 20.90 25.74 -7.99
C GLU A 251 21.41 24.30 -8.14
N GLU A 252 22.07 23.76 -7.13
CA GLU A 252 22.56 22.37 -7.12
C GLU A 252 21.43 21.35 -7.14
N LEU A 253 20.42 21.51 -6.29
CA LEU A 253 19.24 20.64 -6.29
C LEU A 253 18.54 20.67 -7.67
N SER A 254 18.31 21.86 -8.21
CA SER A 254 17.69 22.04 -9.53
C SER A 254 18.47 21.35 -10.64
N ARG A 255 19.81 21.42 -10.60
CA ARG A 255 20.70 20.74 -11.54
C ARG A 255 20.50 19.22 -11.49
N TRP A 256 20.47 18.62 -10.28
CA TRP A 256 20.29 17.19 -10.13
C TRP A 256 18.91 16.70 -10.56
N LEU A 257 17.86 17.49 -10.32
CA LEU A 257 16.49 17.14 -10.72
C LEU A 257 16.28 17.24 -12.24
N SER A 258 17.03 18.12 -12.94
CA SER A 258 16.92 18.32 -14.39
C SER A 258 17.94 17.53 -15.21
N ALA A 259 18.91 16.86 -14.56
CA ALA A 259 19.96 16.12 -15.25
C ALA A 259 19.39 14.93 -16.04
N ALA A 260 19.65 14.88 -17.35
CA ALA A 260 19.27 13.75 -18.20
C ALA A 260 20.23 12.57 -18.07
N GLU A 261 21.50 12.84 -17.78
CA GLU A 261 22.55 11.85 -17.58
C GLU A 261 23.27 12.13 -16.26
N TYR A 262 23.44 11.10 -15.43
CA TYR A 262 24.12 11.20 -14.13
C TYR A 262 24.61 9.84 -13.66
N ASP A 263 25.66 9.87 -12.80
CA ASP A 263 25.99 8.70 -12.00
C ASP A 263 24.95 8.55 -10.86
N PRO A 264 24.27 7.40 -10.74
CA PRO A 264 23.26 7.17 -9.70
C PRO A 264 23.78 7.40 -8.28
N SER A 265 25.02 6.96 -7.99
CA SER A 265 25.60 7.07 -6.65
C SER A 265 25.94 8.53 -6.32
N GLU A 266 26.43 9.31 -7.30
CA GLU A 266 26.71 10.73 -7.12
C GLU A 266 25.42 11.52 -6.88
N LYS A 267 24.35 11.24 -7.66
CA LYS A 267 23.05 11.90 -7.48
C LYS A 267 22.48 11.62 -6.11
N ILE A 268 22.46 10.36 -5.67
CA ILE A 268 21.95 9.98 -4.35
C ILE A 268 22.75 10.72 -3.26
N ALA A 269 24.08 10.67 -3.30
CA ALA A 269 24.92 11.31 -2.29
C ALA A 269 24.73 12.83 -2.23
N ALA A 270 24.68 13.50 -3.40
CA ALA A 270 24.52 14.95 -3.46
C ALA A 270 23.13 15.40 -2.98
N VAL A 271 22.06 14.73 -3.43
CA VAL A 271 20.69 15.09 -3.02
C VAL A 271 20.46 14.79 -1.55
N THR A 272 20.96 13.66 -1.03
CA THR A 272 20.92 13.36 0.42
C THR A 272 21.61 14.45 1.23
N ALA A 273 22.80 14.91 0.81
CA ALA A 273 23.51 15.99 1.50
C ALA A 273 22.74 17.33 1.48
N LEU A 274 21.88 17.56 0.46
CA LEU A 274 20.99 18.72 0.43
C LEU A 274 19.77 18.54 1.36
N TYR A 275 19.28 17.31 1.56
CA TYR A 275 18.22 17.02 2.53
C TYR A 275 18.68 17.21 3.98
N ASP A 276 19.97 17.04 4.26
CA ASP A 276 20.57 17.17 5.61
C ASP A 276 20.75 18.64 6.05
N ARG A 277 20.53 19.62 5.18
CA ARG A 277 20.70 21.07 5.44
C ARG A 277 19.37 21.74 5.76
#